data_98716ca990f9e7695d083f35ea469a56
#
_entry.id   98716ca990f9e7695d083f35ea469a56
#
_cell.length_a   1.000
_cell.length_b   1.000
_cell.length_c   1.000
_cell.angle_alpha   90.00
_cell.angle_beta   90.00
_cell.angle_gamma   90.00
#
_symmetry.space_group_name_H-M   'P 1'
#
loop_
_entity.id
_entity.type
_entity.pdbx_description
1 polymer ?
#
loop_
_entity_poly.entity_id
_entity_poly.type
_entity_poly.pdbx_seq_one_letter_code
_entity_poly.pdbx_strand_id
1 'polypeptide(L)'
;LMFTAFGSYTYNVIDNAQYLPTSVWAHGQAYRGERKTESLLGDFMLAYKKDFGLHQLNVLGLAEAQKMITRGFYTTATNFSTDRFGYDNLQAGAVRLWEGTGSYYEAPHLASFLGRVNYIYDGKYIATVNARADASSKVGANNKWGFFPSASVAWVLTEEEFMEGVSWVRNLKIRSGYGLSGNQDAIDSYNSLRLMKPNGVVSVNGAPTVTLGTIRNANPDLKWEVKRTFNAGIDAGFFDNRFILAVDYYNSKTDDMLYLYDVSVPPFAYNKMLANLGSMRNSGVELGIGVTPLRTKDMELNINVNVTFQRNKLLSLSGYYKGEYMSAPEYTSISDLNGAGFHGGYNHIVYQMIGQP
;
A
#
# COMPACT_ATOMS: atom_id res chain seq x y z
N LEU A 1 -12.26 -29.84 12.16
CA LEU A 1 -12.41 -28.49 12.68
C LEU A 1 -11.15 -28.11 13.42
N MET A 2 -10.58 -26.94 13.10
CA MET A 2 -9.38 -26.42 13.74
C MET A 2 -9.62 -24.97 14.15
N PHE A 3 -9.31 -24.64 15.39
CA PHE A 3 -9.31 -23.27 15.89
C PHE A 3 -7.86 -22.85 16.13
N THR A 4 -7.52 -21.63 15.68
CA THR A 4 -6.22 -21.03 15.90
C THR A 4 -6.41 -19.63 16.47
N ALA A 5 -5.68 -19.32 17.53
CA ALA A 5 -5.58 -17.97 18.06
C ALA A 5 -4.10 -17.55 17.98
N PHE A 6 -3.86 -16.37 17.45
CA PHE A 6 -2.52 -15.80 17.33
C PHE A 6 -2.51 -14.40 17.93
N GLY A 7 -1.44 -14.06 18.63
CA GLY A 7 -1.21 -12.73 19.16
C GLY A 7 0.23 -12.31 18.91
N SER A 8 0.44 -11.07 18.50
CA SER A 8 1.77 -10.50 18.27
C SER A 8 1.87 -9.13 18.89
N TYR A 9 2.99 -8.88 19.57
CA TYR A 9 3.39 -7.55 20.02
C TYR A 9 4.76 -7.23 19.45
N THR A 10 4.84 -6.09 18.75
CA THR A 10 6.10 -5.60 18.19
C THR A 10 6.41 -4.23 18.76
N TYR A 11 7.63 -4.06 19.24
CA TYR A 11 8.15 -2.78 19.71
C TYR A 11 9.39 -2.42 18.93
N ASN A 12 9.40 -1.23 18.33
CA ASN A 12 10.51 -0.71 17.54
C ASN A 12 10.87 0.70 17.99
N VAL A 13 12.15 0.96 18.18
CA VAL A 13 12.70 2.28 18.48
C VAL A 13 13.69 2.64 17.39
N ILE A 14 13.53 3.82 16.82
CA ILE A 14 14.43 4.38 15.83
C ILE A 14 14.95 5.71 16.36
N ASP A 15 16.26 5.77 16.57
CA ASP A 15 16.98 7.00 16.88
C ASP A 15 17.59 7.56 15.61
N ASN A 16 17.26 8.80 15.30
CA ASN A 16 17.81 9.53 14.17
C ASN A 16 18.69 10.67 14.66
N ALA A 17 19.90 10.74 14.15
CA ALA A 17 20.84 11.82 14.46
C ALA A 17 21.55 12.25 13.16
N GLN A 18 21.67 13.55 12.97
CA GLN A 18 22.38 14.15 11.84
C GLN A 18 23.14 15.38 12.29
N TYR A 19 24.34 15.56 11.79
CA TYR A 19 25.11 16.77 11.92
C TYR A 19 25.60 17.27 10.57
N LEU A 20 25.34 18.52 10.28
CA LEU A 20 25.88 19.23 9.12
C LEU A 20 26.95 20.21 9.64
N PRO A 21 28.24 19.98 9.38
CA PRO A 21 29.31 20.82 9.89
C PRO A 21 29.33 22.20 9.23
N THR A 22 29.99 23.17 9.89
CA THR A 22 30.10 24.56 9.43
C THR A 22 30.79 24.69 8.06
N SER A 23 31.55 23.70 7.64
CA SER A 23 32.16 23.61 6.29
C SER A 23 31.15 23.29 5.18
N VAL A 24 29.99 22.68 5.52
CA VAL A 24 28.93 22.31 4.59
C VAL A 24 27.71 23.21 4.74
N TRP A 25 27.40 23.62 5.97
CA TRP A 25 26.27 24.47 6.31
C TRP A 25 26.75 25.64 7.16
N ALA A 26 26.65 26.85 6.65
CA ALA A 26 27.34 28.06 7.16
C ALA A 26 27.25 28.28 8.69
N HIS A 27 26.24 27.72 9.33
CA HIS A 27 26.03 27.89 10.80
C HIS A 27 26.13 26.57 11.57
N GLY A 28 26.47 25.46 10.91
CA GLY A 28 26.33 24.12 11.48
C GLY A 28 24.89 23.81 11.90
N GLN A 29 24.49 22.55 11.77
CA GLN A 29 23.16 22.12 12.16
C GLN A 29 23.21 20.72 12.76
N ALA A 30 22.59 20.53 13.91
CA ALA A 30 22.40 19.23 14.53
C ALA A 30 20.91 18.91 14.64
N TYR A 31 20.54 17.69 14.28
CA TYR A 31 19.21 17.13 14.44
C TYR A 31 19.28 15.87 15.30
N ARG A 32 18.32 15.75 16.22
CA ARG A 32 18.04 14.48 16.92
C ARG A 32 16.56 14.24 17.01
N GLY A 33 16.17 12.96 16.80
CA GLY A 33 14.79 12.55 16.96
C GLY A 33 14.70 11.09 17.33
N GLU A 34 13.68 10.75 18.09
CA GLU A 34 13.32 9.39 18.46
C GLU A 34 11.92 9.09 17.91
N ARG A 35 11.73 7.88 17.35
CA ARG A 35 10.43 7.34 16.99
C ARG A 35 10.24 5.97 17.62
N LYS A 36 9.17 5.83 18.39
CA LYS A 36 8.73 4.56 18.98
C LYS A 36 7.47 4.09 18.28
N THR A 37 7.47 2.85 17.82
CA THR A 37 6.31 2.20 17.22
C THR A 37 5.99 0.94 18.00
N GLU A 38 4.76 0.85 18.48
CA GLU A 38 4.19 -0.32 19.15
C GLU A 38 3.08 -0.86 18.24
N SER A 39 3.10 -2.15 17.94
CA SER A 39 2.03 -2.82 17.20
C SER A 39 1.52 -4.01 17.99
N LEU A 40 0.22 -4.04 18.18
CA LEU A 40 -0.52 -5.15 18.78
C LEU A 40 -1.44 -5.72 17.73
N LEU A 41 -1.34 -7.03 17.48
CA LEU A 41 -2.16 -7.78 16.54
C LEU A 41 -2.77 -8.98 17.26
N GLY A 42 -4.03 -9.26 17.03
CA GLY A 42 -4.73 -10.46 17.49
C GLY A 42 -5.57 -11.04 16.37
N ASP A 43 -5.42 -12.35 16.12
CA ASP A 43 -6.14 -13.11 15.11
C ASP A 43 -6.85 -14.30 15.73
N PHE A 44 -8.09 -14.54 15.30
CA PHE A 44 -8.87 -15.73 15.63
C PHE A 44 -9.35 -16.36 14.33
N MET A 45 -8.92 -17.59 14.09
CA MET A 45 -9.21 -18.32 12.87
C MET A 45 -9.94 -19.63 13.18
N LEU A 46 -11.01 -19.90 12.46
CA LEU A 46 -11.75 -21.15 12.50
C LEU A 46 -11.73 -21.79 11.09
N ALA A 47 -11.12 -22.97 10.99
CA ALA A 47 -11.04 -23.73 9.75
C ALA A 47 -11.80 -25.04 9.88
N TYR A 48 -12.62 -25.32 8.88
CA TYR A 48 -13.35 -26.57 8.75
C TYR A 48 -13.02 -27.22 7.40
N LYS A 49 -12.55 -28.46 7.45
CA LYS A 49 -12.31 -29.27 6.25
C LYS A 49 -13.14 -30.55 6.34
N LYS A 50 -13.80 -30.92 5.25
CA LYS A 50 -14.55 -32.16 5.12
C LYS A 50 -14.45 -32.69 3.69
N ASP A 51 -14.10 -33.97 3.60
CA ASP A 51 -14.11 -34.74 2.38
C ASP A 51 -15.30 -35.72 2.44
N PHE A 52 -16.11 -35.78 1.39
CA PHE A 52 -17.28 -36.65 1.32
C PHE A 52 -17.48 -37.15 -0.14
N GLY A 53 -17.04 -38.37 -0.41
CA GLY A 53 -17.01 -38.93 -1.75
C GLY A 53 -16.11 -38.12 -2.67
N LEU A 54 -16.64 -37.66 -3.78
CA LEU A 54 -15.92 -36.84 -4.77
C LEU A 54 -15.85 -35.33 -4.36
N HIS A 55 -16.42 -34.97 -3.24
CA HIS A 55 -16.52 -33.57 -2.81
C HIS A 55 -15.53 -33.26 -1.69
N GLN A 56 -14.82 -32.13 -1.80
CA GLN A 56 -13.98 -31.59 -0.74
C GLN A 56 -14.43 -30.17 -0.44
N LEU A 57 -14.73 -29.90 0.82
CA LEU A 57 -15.15 -28.60 1.30
C LEU A 57 -14.16 -28.06 2.34
N ASN A 58 -13.63 -26.86 2.10
CA ASN A 58 -12.81 -26.14 3.04
C ASN A 58 -13.46 -24.77 3.33
N VAL A 59 -13.80 -24.54 4.58
CA VAL A 59 -14.38 -23.27 5.04
C VAL A 59 -13.44 -22.63 6.06
N LEU A 60 -13.20 -21.35 5.91
CA LEU A 60 -12.38 -20.55 6.80
C LEU A 60 -13.13 -19.30 7.24
N GLY A 61 -13.14 -19.03 8.52
CA GLY A 61 -13.53 -17.74 9.10
C GLY A 61 -12.34 -17.16 9.87
N LEU A 62 -12.10 -15.86 9.71
CA LEU A 62 -11.04 -15.11 10.40
C LEU A 62 -11.62 -13.82 10.96
N ALA A 63 -11.24 -13.50 12.20
CA ALA A 63 -11.41 -12.18 12.80
C ALA A 63 -10.04 -11.67 13.24
N GLU A 64 -9.69 -10.46 12.84
CA GLU A 64 -8.41 -9.81 13.11
C GLU A 64 -8.63 -8.43 13.72
N ALA A 65 -7.82 -8.05 14.68
CA ALA A 65 -7.76 -6.70 15.20
C ALA A 65 -6.31 -6.26 15.36
N GLN A 66 -6.01 -5.06 14.84
CA GLN A 66 -4.69 -4.45 14.93
C GLN A 66 -4.78 -3.03 15.49
N LYS A 67 -3.86 -2.72 16.39
CA LYS A 67 -3.61 -1.36 16.88
C LYS A 67 -2.13 -1.07 16.73
N MET A 68 -1.82 0.05 16.09
CA MET A 68 -0.46 0.56 16.00
C MET A 68 -0.38 1.92 16.69
N ILE A 69 0.62 2.11 17.56
CA ILE A 69 0.88 3.40 18.21
C ILE A 69 2.26 3.85 17.75
N THR A 70 2.32 5.02 17.14
CA THR A 70 3.57 5.68 16.78
C THR A 70 3.66 7.00 17.52
N ARG A 71 4.74 7.20 18.25
CA ARG A 71 5.04 8.45 18.97
C ARG A 71 6.51 8.79 18.83
N GLY A 72 6.79 10.05 18.82
CA GLY A 72 8.16 10.50 18.74
C GLY A 72 8.30 11.98 19.04
N PHE A 73 9.55 12.38 19.10
CA PHE A 73 9.93 13.79 19.20
C PHE A 73 11.16 14.04 18.33
N TYR A 74 11.38 15.28 17.99
CA TYR A 74 12.56 15.73 17.28
C TYR A 74 12.94 17.13 17.72
N THR A 75 14.23 17.45 17.57
CA THR A 75 14.74 18.79 17.81
C THR A 75 15.91 19.10 16.90
N THR A 76 16.00 20.35 16.47
CA THR A 76 17.06 20.89 15.62
C THR A 76 17.71 22.08 16.30
N ALA A 77 19.02 22.05 16.39
CA ALA A 77 19.84 23.17 16.86
C ALA A 77 20.75 23.67 15.74
N THR A 78 20.95 24.98 15.66
CA THR A 78 21.85 25.60 14.68
C THR A 78 22.76 26.64 15.34
N ASN A 79 23.67 27.20 14.56
CA ASN A 79 24.63 28.23 14.99
C ASN A 79 25.62 27.67 16.04
N PHE A 80 26.37 26.64 15.60
CA PHE A 80 27.42 26.04 16.42
C PHE A 80 28.73 26.84 16.28
N SER A 81 29.38 27.11 17.41
CA SER A 81 30.70 27.72 17.44
C SER A 81 31.84 26.77 17.16
N THR A 82 31.58 25.46 17.19
CA THR A 82 32.54 24.39 16.93
C THR A 82 31.82 23.11 16.44
N ASP A 83 32.42 22.39 15.50
CA ASP A 83 31.91 21.12 14.98
C ASP A 83 32.26 19.91 15.88
N ARG A 84 33.00 20.13 16.97
CA ARG A 84 33.61 19.06 17.78
C ARG A 84 32.59 18.11 18.44
N PHE A 85 31.42 18.61 18.76
CA PHE A 85 30.40 17.85 19.49
C PHE A 85 29.39 17.15 18.56
N GLY A 86 29.33 17.56 17.30
CA GLY A 86 28.37 17.02 16.34
C GLY A 86 26.94 17.12 16.87
N TYR A 87 26.20 16.01 16.78
CA TYR A 87 24.82 15.89 17.30
C TYR A 87 24.77 15.45 18.77
N ASP A 88 25.89 15.18 19.45
CA ASP A 88 25.90 14.67 20.83
C ASP A 88 25.69 15.77 21.86
N ASN A 89 25.88 17.03 21.47
CA ASN A 89 25.60 18.17 22.33
C ASN A 89 24.80 19.25 21.60
N LEU A 90 23.49 19.10 21.57
CA LEU A 90 22.58 20.09 20.97
C LEU A 90 22.63 21.45 21.68
N GLN A 91 23.05 21.50 22.96
CA GLN A 91 23.14 22.71 23.73
C GLN A 91 24.24 23.63 23.21
N ALA A 92 25.26 23.10 22.52
CA ALA A 92 26.35 23.88 21.93
C ALA A 92 25.88 24.75 20.73
N GLY A 93 24.73 24.44 20.11
CA GLY A 93 24.10 25.33 19.12
C GLY A 93 23.36 26.48 19.82
N ALA A 94 23.58 27.73 19.38
CA ALA A 94 22.99 28.93 20.03
C ALA A 94 21.49 29.09 19.73
N VAL A 95 21.00 28.54 18.60
CA VAL A 95 19.61 28.71 18.14
C VAL A 95 18.88 27.38 18.13
N ARG A 96 17.70 27.34 18.74
CA ARG A 96 16.70 26.26 18.64
C ARG A 96 15.65 26.70 17.66
N LEU A 97 15.52 25.95 16.55
CA LEU A 97 14.47 26.23 15.58
C LEU A 97 13.13 25.81 16.17
N TRP A 98 12.22 26.76 16.29
CA TRP A 98 10.88 26.48 16.81
C TRP A 98 10.14 25.46 15.92
N GLU A 99 10.20 25.62 14.60
CA GLU A 99 9.63 24.68 13.63
C GLU A 99 10.40 23.35 13.56
N GLY A 100 11.67 23.35 13.96
CA GLY A 100 12.55 22.19 14.02
C GLY A 100 12.42 21.39 15.33
N THR A 101 11.50 21.76 16.24
CA THR A 101 11.27 21.07 17.51
C THR A 101 9.80 20.68 17.62
N GLY A 102 9.54 19.40 17.87
CA GLY A 102 8.16 18.93 17.98
C GLY A 102 8.05 17.50 18.51
N SER A 103 6.81 17.11 18.74
CA SER A 103 6.44 15.75 19.08
C SER A 103 5.14 15.37 18.38
N TYR A 104 4.92 14.07 18.19
CA TYR A 104 3.73 13.55 17.53
C TYR A 104 3.28 12.24 18.16
N TYR A 105 1.99 11.97 17.99
CA TYR A 105 1.32 10.76 18.43
C TYR A 105 0.29 10.34 17.40
N GLU A 106 0.35 9.07 16.98
CA GLU A 106 -0.58 8.46 16.04
C GLU A 106 -0.99 7.09 16.57
N ALA A 107 -2.27 6.77 16.45
CA ALA A 107 -2.81 5.49 16.93
C ALA A 107 -3.88 4.95 15.97
N PRO A 108 -3.52 4.54 14.74
CA PRO A 108 -4.46 3.90 13.84
C PRO A 108 -4.88 2.51 14.34
N HIS A 109 -6.16 2.17 14.06
CA HIS A 109 -6.76 0.88 14.36
C HIS A 109 -7.31 0.27 13.08
N LEU A 110 -7.20 -1.06 12.99
CA LEU A 110 -7.78 -1.87 11.93
C LEU A 110 -8.52 -3.03 12.56
N ALA A 111 -9.70 -3.37 12.03
CA ALA A 111 -10.43 -4.59 12.35
C ALA A 111 -10.89 -5.24 11.06
N SER A 112 -10.76 -6.55 10.94
CA SER A 112 -11.03 -7.29 9.72
C SER A 112 -11.80 -8.56 10.01
N PHE A 113 -12.72 -8.90 9.10
CA PHE A 113 -13.40 -10.18 9.06
C PHE A 113 -13.25 -10.79 7.68
N LEU A 114 -12.90 -12.07 7.63
CA LEU A 114 -12.76 -12.82 6.39
C LEU A 114 -13.56 -14.12 6.49
N GLY A 115 -14.36 -14.39 5.46
CA GLY A 115 -14.94 -15.70 5.18
C GLY A 115 -14.41 -16.24 3.85
N ARG A 116 -14.02 -17.50 3.82
CA ARG A 116 -13.61 -18.21 2.60
C ARG A 116 -14.30 -19.55 2.53
N VAL A 117 -14.81 -19.88 1.34
CA VAL A 117 -15.28 -21.21 0.98
C VAL A 117 -14.50 -21.67 -0.24
N ASN A 118 -13.83 -22.80 -0.12
CA ASN A 118 -13.19 -23.49 -1.22
C ASN A 118 -13.86 -24.85 -1.38
N TYR A 119 -14.32 -25.13 -2.60
CA TYR A 119 -14.99 -26.37 -2.94
C TYR A 119 -14.30 -27.02 -4.12
N ILE A 120 -14.05 -28.31 -4.02
CA ILE A 120 -13.43 -29.14 -5.05
C ILE A 120 -14.35 -30.32 -5.32
N TYR A 121 -14.66 -30.52 -6.59
CA TYR A 121 -15.44 -31.66 -7.05
C TYR A 121 -14.57 -32.57 -7.92
N ASP A 122 -14.46 -33.84 -7.55
CA ASP A 122 -13.74 -34.92 -8.25
C ASP A 122 -12.27 -34.56 -8.57
N GLY A 123 -11.63 -33.68 -7.82
CA GLY A 123 -10.30 -33.17 -8.16
C GLY A 123 -10.25 -32.26 -9.40
N LYS A 124 -11.33 -32.22 -10.19
CA LYS A 124 -11.43 -31.59 -11.51
C LYS A 124 -11.85 -30.12 -11.44
N TYR A 125 -12.92 -29.85 -10.70
CA TYR A 125 -13.55 -28.51 -10.65
C TYR A 125 -13.30 -27.89 -9.30
N ILE A 126 -12.68 -26.72 -9.30
CA ILE A 126 -12.31 -25.99 -8.10
C ILE A 126 -13.03 -24.66 -8.13
N ALA A 127 -13.73 -24.31 -7.07
CA ALA A 127 -14.36 -23.00 -6.88
C ALA A 127 -13.97 -22.42 -5.54
N THR A 128 -13.61 -21.15 -5.51
CA THR A 128 -13.29 -20.43 -4.27
C THR A 128 -14.05 -19.12 -4.25
N VAL A 129 -14.70 -18.84 -3.12
CA VAL A 129 -15.33 -17.56 -2.85
C VAL A 129 -14.77 -17.01 -1.56
N ASN A 130 -14.39 -15.73 -1.57
CA ASN A 130 -13.95 -15.00 -0.38
C ASN A 130 -14.80 -13.75 -0.21
N ALA A 131 -15.04 -13.40 1.05
CA ALA A 131 -15.62 -12.13 1.44
C ALA A 131 -14.81 -11.56 2.59
N ARG A 132 -14.25 -10.36 2.40
CA ARG A 132 -13.49 -9.64 3.42
C ARG A 132 -14.15 -8.29 3.70
N ALA A 133 -14.29 -7.96 4.98
CA ALA A 133 -14.73 -6.67 5.46
C ALA A 133 -13.65 -6.09 6.38
N ASP A 134 -13.17 -4.89 6.07
CA ASP A 134 -12.12 -4.21 6.83
C ASP A 134 -12.64 -2.86 7.33
N ALA A 135 -12.45 -2.58 8.61
CA ALA A 135 -12.71 -1.28 9.21
C ALA A 135 -11.41 -0.58 9.58
N SER A 136 -11.28 0.69 9.23
CA SER A 136 -10.09 1.48 9.54
C SER A 136 -10.44 2.80 10.21
N SER A 137 -9.63 3.20 11.18
CA SER A 137 -9.72 4.53 11.78
C SER A 137 -9.20 5.64 10.88
N LYS A 138 -8.37 5.33 9.87
CA LYS A 138 -7.78 6.31 8.95
C LYS A 138 -8.77 6.95 8.00
N VAL A 139 -9.77 6.18 7.54
CA VAL A 139 -10.78 6.64 6.59
C VAL A 139 -11.85 7.52 7.23
N GLY A 140 -12.65 8.18 6.41
CA GLY A 140 -13.71 9.10 6.83
C GLY A 140 -14.83 8.42 7.63
N ALA A 141 -15.59 9.20 8.38
CA ALA A 141 -16.66 8.69 9.23
C ALA A 141 -17.72 7.93 8.44
N ASN A 142 -17.97 8.34 7.18
CA ASN A 142 -18.99 7.75 6.33
C ASN A 142 -18.56 6.45 5.66
N ASN A 143 -17.25 6.10 5.68
CA ASN A 143 -16.67 4.97 4.94
C ASN A 143 -15.74 4.10 5.80
N LYS A 144 -16.05 3.95 7.10
CA LYS A 144 -15.20 3.18 8.02
C LYS A 144 -14.97 1.74 7.58
N TRP A 145 -15.96 1.13 6.94
CA TRP A 145 -15.91 -0.23 6.45
C TRP A 145 -15.71 -0.28 4.94
N GLY A 146 -14.74 -1.10 4.49
CA GLY A 146 -14.59 -1.54 3.13
C GLY A 146 -15.04 -3.00 3.00
N PHE A 147 -15.65 -3.36 1.86
CA PHE A 147 -16.07 -4.73 1.57
C PHE A 147 -15.42 -5.20 0.26
N PHE A 148 -14.70 -6.32 0.32
CA PHE A 148 -13.83 -6.82 -0.75
C PHE A 148 -14.13 -8.28 -1.06
N PRO A 149 -15.15 -8.57 -1.87
CA PRO A 149 -15.46 -9.92 -2.31
C PRO A 149 -14.53 -10.36 -3.43
N SER A 150 -14.31 -11.67 -3.54
CA SER A 150 -13.65 -12.29 -4.69
C SER A 150 -14.18 -13.70 -4.93
N ALA A 151 -14.12 -14.13 -6.21
CA ALA A 151 -14.44 -15.48 -6.62
C ALA A 151 -13.45 -15.95 -7.67
N SER A 152 -13.12 -17.24 -7.65
CA SER A 152 -12.30 -17.89 -8.67
C SER A 152 -12.78 -19.30 -8.95
N VAL A 153 -12.55 -19.74 -10.19
CA VAL A 153 -12.80 -21.09 -10.63
C VAL A 153 -11.57 -21.64 -11.33
N ALA A 154 -11.35 -22.94 -11.20
CA ALA A 154 -10.34 -23.64 -11.97
C ALA A 154 -10.86 -25.00 -12.42
N TRP A 155 -10.42 -25.42 -13.59
CA TRP A 155 -10.74 -26.72 -14.20
C TRP A 155 -9.42 -27.43 -14.50
N VAL A 156 -9.26 -28.60 -13.90
CA VAL A 156 -8.11 -29.50 -14.11
C VAL A 156 -8.47 -30.46 -15.23
N LEU A 157 -8.08 -30.13 -16.45
CA LEU A 157 -8.45 -30.90 -17.64
C LEU A 157 -7.78 -32.27 -17.65
N THR A 158 -6.60 -32.42 -17.09
CA THR A 158 -5.88 -33.71 -17.03
C THR A 158 -6.60 -34.79 -16.22
N GLU A 159 -7.54 -34.38 -15.36
CA GLU A 159 -8.36 -35.34 -14.59
C GLU A 159 -9.61 -35.81 -15.35
N GLU A 160 -9.85 -35.32 -16.57
CA GLU A 160 -11.00 -35.69 -17.38
C GLU A 160 -10.75 -36.96 -18.19
N GLU A 161 -11.79 -37.78 -18.40
CA GLU A 161 -11.73 -39.04 -19.12
C GLU A 161 -11.20 -38.88 -20.54
N PHE A 162 -11.51 -37.76 -21.23
CA PHE A 162 -11.02 -37.52 -22.59
C PHE A 162 -9.50 -37.24 -22.65
N MET A 163 -8.85 -37.01 -21.52
CA MET A 163 -7.40 -36.84 -21.39
C MET A 163 -6.69 -38.17 -21.05
N GLU A 164 -7.43 -39.22 -20.73
CA GLU A 164 -6.89 -40.51 -20.38
C GLU A 164 -5.99 -41.02 -21.49
N GLY A 165 -5.28 -41.10 -22.06
CA GLY A 165 -4.42 -41.56 -23.16
C GLY A 165 -3.41 -40.50 -23.62
N VAL A 166 -3.52 -39.31 -23.14
CA VAL A 166 -2.63 -38.19 -23.48
C VAL A 166 -1.45 -38.14 -22.49
N SER A 167 -0.57 -39.14 -22.57
CA SER A 167 0.50 -39.34 -21.59
C SER A 167 1.60 -38.26 -21.57
N TRP A 168 1.71 -37.49 -22.63
CA TRP A 168 2.69 -36.41 -22.73
C TRP A 168 2.26 -35.10 -22.02
N VAL A 169 0.98 -34.95 -21.65
CA VAL A 169 0.45 -33.87 -20.86
C VAL A 169 0.24 -34.37 -19.43
N ARG A 170 1.01 -33.84 -18.48
CA ARG A 170 0.95 -34.22 -17.06
C ARG A 170 0.10 -33.31 -16.20
N ASN A 171 -0.01 -32.10 -16.59
CA ASN A 171 -0.86 -31.11 -15.94
C ASN A 171 -1.42 -30.16 -16.99
N LEU A 172 -2.72 -29.98 -16.99
CA LEU A 172 -3.37 -28.95 -17.78
C LEU A 172 -4.53 -28.39 -16.96
N LYS A 173 -4.42 -27.12 -16.56
CA LYS A 173 -5.40 -26.44 -15.72
C LYS A 173 -5.71 -25.06 -16.29
N ILE A 174 -6.98 -24.75 -16.44
CA ILE A 174 -7.48 -23.43 -16.79
C ILE A 174 -8.05 -22.81 -15.51
N ARG A 175 -7.75 -21.54 -15.28
CA ARG A 175 -8.24 -20.81 -14.11
C ARG A 175 -8.70 -19.42 -14.48
N SER A 176 -9.69 -18.91 -13.76
CA SER A 176 -10.16 -17.54 -13.89
C SER A 176 -10.66 -17.03 -12.54
N GLY A 177 -10.53 -15.73 -12.32
CA GLY A 177 -10.97 -15.10 -11.10
C GLY A 177 -11.29 -13.63 -11.28
N TYR A 178 -12.15 -13.15 -10.40
CA TYR A 178 -12.46 -11.74 -10.26
C TYR A 178 -12.51 -11.40 -8.77
N GLY A 179 -11.88 -10.27 -8.40
CA GLY A 179 -11.87 -9.85 -7.01
C GLY A 179 -11.64 -8.36 -6.82
N LEU A 180 -12.08 -7.91 -5.66
CA LEU A 180 -11.85 -6.57 -5.17
C LEU A 180 -10.81 -6.62 -4.04
N SER A 181 -9.92 -5.63 -4.01
CA SER A 181 -9.01 -5.38 -2.89
C SER A 181 -9.00 -3.90 -2.53
N GLY A 182 -8.98 -3.62 -1.24
CA GLY A 182 -8.86 -2.27 -0.70
C GLY A 182 -7.41 -1.90 -0.41
N ASN A 183 -7.07 -0.64 -0.62
CA ASN A 183 -5.80 -0.06 -0.20
C ASN A 183 -6.05 1.22 0.61
N GLN A 184 -5.36 1.35 1.74
CA GLN A 184 -5.37 2.54 2.59
C GLN A 184 -3.97 3.09 2.88
N ASP A 185 -2.94 2.58 2.21
CA ASP A 185 -1.55 2.92 2.53
C ASP A 185 -1.24 4.39 2.26
N ALA A 186 -1.91 4.97 1.26
CA ALA A 186 -1.82 6.40 0.96
C ALA A 186 -2.60 7.30 1.95
N ILE A 187 -3.33 6.72 2.92
CA ILE A 187 -4.06 7.47 3.95
C ILE A 187 -3.24 7.46 5.24
N ASP A 188 -2.71 8.61 5.61
CA ASP A 188 -2.08 8.78 6.93
C ASP A 188 -3.13 8.82 8.04
N SER A 189 -2.67 8.67 9.28
CA SER A 189 -3.50 8.89 10.47
C SER A 189 -4.14 10.28 10.43
N TYR A 190 -5.42 10.34 10.78
CA TYR A 190 -6.19 11.60 10.87
C TYR A 190 -6.41 12.35 9.56
N ASN A 191 -6.09 11.78 8.37
CA ASN A 191 -6.29 12.45 7.08
C ASN A 191 -7.74 12.81 6.78
N SER A 192 -8.70 12.13 7.39
CA SER A 192 -10.13 12.44 7.27
C SER A 192 -10.59 13.61 8.17
N LEU A 193 -9.74 14.08 9.09
CA LEU A 193 -10.09 15.11 10.07
C LEU A 193 -9.56 16.48 9.65
N ARG A 194 -10.21 17.54 10.16
CA ARG A 194 -9.63 18.88 10.15
C ARG A 194 -8.50 18.93 11.16
N LEU A 195 -7.30 19.23 10.69
CA LEU A 195 -6.13 19.33 11.54
C LEU A 195 -5.65 20.77 11.64
N MET A 196 -5.18 21.12 12.83
CA MET A 196 -4.50 22.36 13.13
C MET A 196 -3.12 22.08 13.69
N LYS A 197 -2.15 22.93 13.38
CA LYS A 197 -0.82 22.88 14.00
C LYS A 197 -0.43 24.27 14.51
N PRO A 198 0.52 24.34 15.44
CA PRO A 198 1.17 25.59 15.79
C PRO A 198 1.78 26.25 14.54
N ASN A 199 1.51 27.54 14.33
CA ASN A 199 1.99 28.27 13.15
C ASN A 199 2.66 29.62 13.49
N GLY A 200 2.99 29.86 14.75
CA GLY A 200 3.69 31.05 15.19
C GLY A 200 3.44 31.34 16.65
N VAL A 201 4.06 32.43 17.10
CA VAL A 201 3.91 32.98 18.45
C VAL A 201 3.57 34.45 18.32
N VAL A 202 2.51 34.88 18.99
CA VAL A 202 2.08 36.28 19.07
C VAL A 202 2.12 36.73 20.53
N SER A 203 2.24 38.03 20.73
CA SER A 203 2.12 38.60 22.08
C SER A 203 0.66 38.91 22.38
N VAL A 204 0.11 38.32 23.42
CA VAL A 204 -1.23 38.63 23.95
C VAL A 204 -1.06 39.16 25.37
N ASN A 205 -1.42 40.40 25.58
CA ASN A 205 -1.24 41.08 26.89
C ASN A 205 0.20 41.00 27.43
N GLY A 206 1.20 41.08 26.53
CA GLY A 206 2.61 40.98 26.89
C GLY A 206 3.16 39.57 27.08
N ALA A 207 2.31 38.53 27.03
CA ALA A 207 2.72 37.13 27.13
C ALA A 207 2.83 36.47 25.76
N PRO A 208 3.88 35.65 25.47
CA PRO A 208 3.99 34.91 24.27
C PRO A 208 2.91 33.81 24.22
N THR A 209 2.09 33.82 23.17
CA THR A 209 0.99 32.88 22.98
C THR A 209 1.14 32.19 21.63
N VAL A 210 1.08 30.84 21.61
CA VAL A 210 1.17 30.04 20.39
C VAL A 210 -0.16 30.13 19.61
N THR A 211 -0.06 30.48 18.35
CA THR A 211 -1.21 30.45 17.42
C THR A 211 -1.33 29.11 16.72
N LEU A 212 -2.56 28.74 16.37
CA LEU A 212 -2.88 27.50 15.65
C LEU A 212 -3.46 27.85 14.28
N GLY A 213 -2.88 27.26 13.24
CA GLY A 213 -3.38 27.35 11.87
C GLY A 213 -3.92 26.04 11.35
N THR A 214 -4.99 26.11 10.53
CA THR A 214 -5.51 24.93 9.84
C THR A 214 -4.50 24.48 8.78
N ILE A 215 -4.18 23.19 8.76
CA ILE A 215 -3.26 22.57 7.81
C ILE A 215 -3.93 21.51 6.94
N ARG A 216 -5.19 21.18 7.23
CA ARG A 216 -5.96 20.18 6.49
C ARG A 216 -7.46 20.40 6.64
N ASN A 217 -8.18 20.27 5.53
CA ASN A 217 -9.63 20.20 5.53
C ASN A 217 -10.13 18.82 5.96
N ALA A 218 -11.29 18.78 6.64
CA ALA A 218 -11.95 17.53 6.96
C ALA A 218 -12.54 16.88 5.70
N ASN A 219 -12.38 15.57 5.55
CA ASN A 219 -13.09 14.78 4.54
C ASN A 219 -13.78 13.57 5.21
N PRO A 220 -15.04 13.69 5.63
CA PRO A 220 -15.79 12.58 6.21
C PRO A 220 -16.09 11.47 5.18
N ASP A 221 -15.97 11.76 3.88
CA ASP A 221 -16.23 10.83 2.78
C ASP A 221 -14.94 10.16 2.28
N LEU A 222 -13.79 10.42 2.91
CA LEU A 222 -12.53 9.76 2.60
C LEU A 222 -12.67 8.25 2.73
N LYS A 223 -12.28 7.50 1.70
CA LYS A 223 -12.50 6.06 1.63
C LYS A 223 -11.28 5.30 1.11
N TRP A 224 -11.38 3.98 1.14
CA TRP A 224 -10.41 3.07 0.57
C TRP A 224 -10.27 3.28 -0.94
N GLU A 225 -9.06 3.18 -1.47
CA GLU A 225 -8.84 2.93 -2.89
C GLU A 225 -9.26 1.50 -3.20
N VAL A 226 -10.01 1.29 -4.26
CA VAL A 226 -10.54 -0.04 -4.62
C VAL A 226 -9.96 -0.51 -5.94
N LYS A 227 -9.19 -1.59 -5.88
CA LYS A 227 -8.66 -2.28 -7.05
C LYS A 227 -9.57 -3.46 -7.40
N ARG A 228 -10.12 -3.45 -8.62
CA ARG A 228 -10.90 -4.54 -9.23
C ARG A 228 -10.01 -5.27 -10.22
N THR A 229 -9.82 -6.56 -10.03
CA THR A 229 -8.94 -7.37 -10.87
C THR A 229 -9.70 -8.54 -11.45
N PHE A 230 -9.67 -8.66 -12.77
CA PHE A 230 -9.98 -9.88 -13.50
C PHE A 230 -8.67 -10.56 -13.90
N ASN A 231 -8.58 -11.87 -13.72
CA ASN A 231 -7.49 -12.68 -14.19
C ASN A 231 -7.99 -13.96 -14.86
N ALA A 232 -7.24 -14.45 -15.83
CA ALA A 232 -7.44 -15.76 -16.45
C ALA A 232 -6.06 -16.34 -16.78
N GLY A 233 -5.89 -17.64 -16.53
CA GLY A 233 -4.60 -18.29 -16.75
C GLY A 233 -4.73 -19.74 -17.13
N ILE A 234 -3.64 -20.25 -17.71
CA ILE A 234 -3.44 -21.64 -18.09
C ILE A 234 -2.13 -22.11 -17.47
N ASP A 235 -2.17 -23.21 -16.75
CA ASP A 235 -1.00 -23.93 -16.25
C ASP A 235 -0.89 -25.25 -17.00
N ALA A 236 0.25 -25.52 -17.65
CA ALA A 236 0.47 -26.74 -18.40
C ALA A 236 1.83 -27.35 -18.07
N GLY A 237 1.86 -28.68 -17.94
CA GLY A 237 3.06 -29.48 -17.73
C GLY A 237 3.14 -30.62 -18.73
N PHE A 238 4.25 -30.72 -19.46
CA PHE A 238 4.46 -31.68 -20.54
C PHE A 238 5.68 -32.52 -20.27
N PHE A 239 5.68 -33.75 -20.85
CA PHE A 239 6.82 -34.68 -20.82
C PHE A 239 7.36 -34.93 -19.39
N ASP A 240 6.49 -35.41 -18.50
CA ASP A 240 6.78 -35.61 -17.06
C ASP A 240 7.25 -34.31 -16.37
N ASN A 241 6.59 -33.20 -16.71
CA ASN A 241 6.92 -31.83 -16.22
C ASN A 241 8.34 -31.37 -16.58
N ARG A 242 8.96 -31.91 -17.63
CA ARG A 242 10.22 -31.37 -18.17
C ARG A 242 10.02 -30.04 -18.87
N PHE A 243 8.83 -29.78 -19.36
CA PHE A 243 8.42 -28.49 -19.87
C PHE A 243 7.19 -28.00 -19.11
N ILE A 244 7.29 -26.89 -18.43
CA ILE A 244 6.21 -26.26 -17.67
C ILE A 244 5.92 -24.91 -18.30
N LEU A 245 4.65 -24.62 -18.51
CA LEU A 245 4.16 -23.36 -19.08
C LEU A 245 3.07 -22.79 -18.16
N ALA A 246 3.22 -21.54 -17.75
CA ALA A 246 2.17 -20.76 -17.12
C ALA A 246 1.94 -19.49 -17.96
N VAL A 247 0.69 -19.25 -18.34
CA VAL A 247 0.29 -18.03 -19.05
C VAL A 247 -0.83 -17.38 -18.28
N ASP A 248 -0.63 -16.14 -17.88
CA ASP A 248 -1.60 -15.34 -17.15
C ASP A 248 -1.93 -14.05 -17.89
N TYR A 249 -3.21 -13.75 -18.01
CA TYR A 249 -3.71 -12.45 -18.39
C TYR A 249 -4.38 -11.80 -17.19
N TYR A 250 -4.09 -10.53 -16.95
CA TYR A 250 -4.78 -9.74 -15.95
C TYR A 250 -5.21 -8.37 -16.47
N ASN A 251 -6.32 -7.89 -15.92
CA ASN A 251 -6.80 -6.52 -16.12
C ASN A 251 -7.32 -5.98 -14.80
N SER A 252 -6.63 -5.00 -14.27
CA SER A 252 -6.95 -4.36 -13.00
C SER A 252 -7.33 -2.90 -13.23
N LYS A 253 -8.41 -2.47 -12.59
CA LYS A 253 -8.78 -1.05 -12.49
C LYS A 253 -8.77 -0.64 -11.03
N THR A 254 -7.99 0.38 -10.69
CA THR A 254 -8.04 1.03 -9.39
C THR A 254 -8.92 2.26 -9.52
N ASP A 255 -9.97 2.31 -8.73
CA ASP A 255 -10.87 3.45 -8.59
C ASP A 255 -10.67 4.10 -7.22
N ASP A 256 -11.20 5.30 -7.07
CA ASP A 256 -11.14 6.03 -5.81
C ASP A 256 -9.71 6.32 -5.33
N MET A 257 -8.77 6.49 -6.28
CA MET A 257 -7.39 6.86 -5.95
C MET A 257 -7.34 8.23 -5.29
N LEU A 258 -6.50 8.32 -4.28
CA LEU A 258 -6.29 9.53 -3.50
C LEU A 258 -5.44 10.54 -4.26
N TYR A 259 -5.88 11.79 -4.23
CA TYR A 259 -5.09 12.92 -4.71
C TYR A 259 -5.34 14.16 -3.87
N LEU A 260 -4.36 15.05 -3.78
CA LEU A 260 -4.43 16.29 -3.02
C LEU A 260 -4.78 17.44 -3.96
N TYR A 261 -6.03 17.87 -3.93
CA TYR A 261 -6.57 18.91 -4.82
C TYR A 261 -6.36 20.31 -4.26
N ASP A 262 -6.11 21.27 -5.15
CA ASP A 262 -6.22 22.68 -4.82
C ASP A 262 -7.70 23.07 -4.73
N VAL A 263 -8.05 23.79 -3.68
CA VAL A 263 -9.42 24.24 -3.42
C VAL A 263 -9.44 25.70 -2.99
N SER A 264 -10.55 26.38 -3.28
CA SER A 264 -10.73 27.79 -2.94
C SER A 264 -10.88 28.00 -1.43
N VAL A 265 -10.30 29.08 -0.94
CA VAL A 265 -10.49 29.57 0.43
C VAL A 265 -11.11 30.96 0.38
N PRO A 266 -12.35 31.19 0.83
CA PRO A 266 -13.37 30.22 1.25
C PRO A 266 -13.99 29.46 0.05
N PRO A 267 -14.82 28.41 0.21
CA PRO A 267 -15.45 27.96 1.48
C PRO A 267 -14.60 27.00 2.32
N PHE A 268 -13.52 26.47 1.75
CA PHE A 268 -12.62 25.61 2.53
C PHE A 268 -11.77 26.41 3.50
N ALA A 269 -11.37 25.78 4.62
CA ALA A 269 -10.54 26.44 5.64
C ALA A 269 -9.03 26.36 5.33
N TYR A 270 -8.63 25.52 4.36
CA TYR A 270 -7.28 25.33 3.88
C TYR A 270 -7.31 25.11 2.36
N ASN A 271 -6.28 25.51 1.65
CA ASN A 271 -6.24 25.53 0.19
C ASN A 271 -5.97 24.16 -0.45
N LYS A 272 -5.91 23.08 0.33
CA LYS A 272 -5.74 21.72 -0.15
C LYS A 272 -6.80 20.80 0.42
N MET A 273 -7.30 19.87 -0.42
CA MET A 273 -8.28 18.86 -0.05
C MET A 273 -7.84 17.49 -0.53
N LEU A 274 -7.74 16.53 0.38
CA LEU A 274 -7.50 15.13 0.03
C LEU A 274 -8.83 14.45 -0.30
N ALA A 275 -8.97 13.92 -1.52
CA ALA A 275 -10.21 13.27 -1.97
C ALA A 275 -9.92 12.08 -2.90
N ASN A 276 -10.91 11.16 -2.98
CA ASN A 276 -10.84 9.92 -3.76
C ASN A 276 -11.51 10.12 -5.13
N LEU A 277 -10.83 10.72 -6.09
CA LEU A 277 -11.38 11.01 -7.42
C LEU A 277 -10.54 10.42 -8.57
N GLY A 278 -9.40 9.85 -8.25
CA GLY A 278 -8.49 9.28 -9.24
C GLY A 278 -8.89 7.88 -9.70
N SER A 279 -8.45 7.51 -10.89
CA SER A 279 -8.55 6.14 -11.39
C SER A 279 -7.41 5.78 -12.34
N MET A 280 -6.95 4.53 -12.28
CA MET A 280 -5.93 3.98 -13.17
C MET A 280 -6.27 2.56 -13.60
N ARG A 281 -5.68 2.14 -14.72
CA ARG A 281 -5.77 0.76 -15.21
C ARG A 281 -4.37 0.17 -15.35
N ASN A 282 -4.25 -1.10 -14.95
CA ASN A 282 -3.07 -1.91 -15.18
C ASN A 282 -3.51 -3.22 -15.81
N SER A 283 -2.94 -3.58 -16.95
CA SER A 283 -3.24 -4.83 -17.64
C SER A 283 -1.96 -5.44 -18.21
N GLY A 284 -1.93 -6.75 -18.32
CA GLY A 284 -0.75 -7.42 -18.86
C GLY A 284 -0.93 -8.90 -19.09
N VAL A 285 0.12 -9.48 -19.68
CA VAL A 285 0.30 -10.92 -19.86
C VAL A 285 1.61 -11.30 -19.18
N GLU A 286 1.55 -12.33 -18.37
CA GLU A 286 2.70 -12.93 -17.70
C GLU A 286 2.92 -14.34 -18.28
N LEU A 287 4.16 -14.63 -18.64
CA LEU A 287 4.57 -15.91 -19.21
C LEU A 287 5.68 -16.51 -18.34
N GLY A 288 5.41 -17.65 -17.75
CA GLY A 288 6.39 -18.47 -17.02
C GLY A 288 6.70 -19.73 -17.82
N ILE A 289 7.98 -19.97 -18.09
CA ILE A 289 8.48 -21.16 -18.79
C ILE A 289 9.51 -21.84 -17.92
N GLY A 290 9.29 -23.11 -17.58
CA GLY A 290 10.26 -23.97 -16.92
C GLY A 290 10.66 -25.11 -17.84
N VAL A 291 11.97 -25.34 -17.99
CA VAL A 291 12.50 -26.44 -18.81
C VAL A 291 13.55 -27.21 -18.02
N THR A 292 13.41 -28.55 -18.00
CA THR A 292 14.40 -29.47 -17.44
C THR A 292 15.01 -30.29 -18.56
N PRO A 293 15.98 -29.72 -19.34
CA PRO A 293 16.52 -30.38 -20.51
C PRO A 293 17.37 -31.59 -20.14
N LEU A 294 17.96 -31.62 -18.96
CA LEU A 294 18.77 -32.74 -18.49
C LEU A 294 18.27 -33.18 -17.11
N ARG A 295 17.92 -34.46 -17.02
CA ARG A 295 17.62 -35.15 -15.75
C ARG A 295 18.19 -36.55 -15.80
N THR A 296 19.26 -36.77 -15.06
CA THR A 296 19.92 -38.08 -14.88
C THR A 296 19.99 -38.39 -13.38
N LYS A 297 20.59 -39.51 -13.01
CA LYS A 297 20.78 -39.87 -11.58
C LYS A 297 21.67 -38.89 -10.83
N ASP A 298 22.64 -38.29 -11.52
CA ASP A 298 23.71 -37.51 -10.94
C ASP A 298 23.63 -36.01 -11.28
N MET A 299 22.80 -35.63 -12.25
CA MET A 299 22.71 -34.25 -12.74
C MET A 299 21.27 -33.88 -13.10
N GLU A 300 20.88 -32.69 -12.71
CA GLU A 300 19.62 -32.06 -13.13
C GLU A 300 19.88 -30.60 -13.50
N LEU A 301 19.42 -30.19 -14.68
CA LEU A 301 19.49 -28.81 -15.15
C LEU A 301 18.06 -28.26 -15.25
N ASN A 302 17.76 -27.23 -14.47
CA ASN A 302 16.47 -26.51 -14.49
C ASN A 302 16.69 -25.08 -14.97
N ILE A 303 15.94 -24.68 -16.01
CA ILE A 303 15.96 -23.33 -16.57
C ILE A 303 14.55 -22.76 -16.39
N ASN A 304 14.44 -21.62 -15.68
CA ASN A 304 13.18 -20.93 -15.51
C ASN A 304 13.29 -19.51 -16.09
N VAL A 305 12.31 -19.16 -16.92
CA VAL A 305 12.21 -17.85 -17.57
C VAL A 305 10.85 -17.26 -17.26
N ASN A 306 10.82 -16.02 -16.76
CA ASN A 306 9.60 -15.26 -16.56
C ASN A 306 9.65 -13.98 -17.42
N VAL A 307 8.58 -13.75 -18.17
CA VAL A 307 8.44 -12.57 -19.02
C VAL A 307 7.10 -11.91 -18.71
N THR A 308 7.09 -10.61 -18.48
CA THR A 308 5.87 -9.86 -18.22
C THR A 308 5.75 -8.71 -19.23
N PHE A 309 4.64 -8.66 -19.93
CA PHE A 309 4.23 -7.53 -20.76
C PHE A 309 3.11 -6.80 -20.03
N GLN A 310 3.40 -5.59 -19.54
CA GLN A 310 2.44 -4.82 -18.79
C GLN A 310 2.19 -3.45 -19.41
N ARG A 311 1.00 -2.94 -19.19
CA ARG A 311 0.62 -1.58 -19.55
C ARG A 311 -0.15 -0.93 -18.40
N ASN A 312 0.39 0.16 -17.89
CA ASN A 312 -0.28 1.05 -16.95
C ASN A 312 -0.91 2.20 -17.73
N LYS A 313 -2.03 2.71 -17.24
CA LYS A 313 -2.67 3.91 -17.80
C LYS A 313 -3.39 4.65 -16.68
N LEU A 314 -3.02 5.90 -16.46
CA LEU A 314 -3.78 6.82 -15.63
C LEU A 314 -5.03 7.25 -16.40
N LEU A 315 -6.22 6.98 -15.85
CA LEU A 315 -7.49 7.26 -16.55
C LEU A 315 -8.03 8.64 -16.20
N SER A 316 -7.99 9.03 -14.94
CA SER A 316 -8.44 10.32 -14.43
C SER A 316 -7.80 10.64 -13.10
N LEU A 317 -7.60 11.94 -12.86
CA LEU A 317 -7.31 12.51 -11.52
C LEU A 317 -8.32 13.62 -11.18
N SER A 318 -9.44 13.72 -11.89
CA SER A 318 -10.42 14.80 -11.71
C SER A 318 -11.81 14.23 -11.50
N GLY A 319 -12.67 14.97 -10.81
CA GLY A 319 -14.04 14.53 -10.55
C GLY A 319 -14.82 15.54 -9.70
N TYR A 320 -16.03 15.16 -9.32
CA TYR A 320 -16.89 15.98 -8.48
C TYR A 320 -16.81 15.55 -7.02
N TYR A 321 -16.62 16.50 -6.12
CA TYR A 321 -16.73 16.34 -4.68
C TYR A 321 -17.73 17.36 -4.14
N LYS A 322 -18.83 16.88 -3.56
CA LYS A 322 -19.92 17.71 -2.99
C LYS A 322 -20.45 18.78 -3.96
N GLY A 323 -20.53 18.46 -5.25
CA GLY A 323 -21.03 19.37 -6.28
C GLY A 323 -20.00 20.31 -6.88
N GLU A 324 -18.79 20.39 -6.34
CA GLU A 324 -17.68 21.15 -6.90
C GLU A 324 -16.79 20.25 -7.76
N TYR A 325 -16.41 20.73 -8.93
CA TYR A 325 -15.48 20.02 -9.80
C TYR A 325 -14.05 20.28 -9.33
N MET A 326 -13.36 19.21 -8.93
CA MET A 326 -11.95 19.25 -8.56
C MET A 326 -11.13 18.71 -9.73
N SER A 327 -10.19 19.50 -10.21
CA SER A 327 -9.27 19.11 -11.28
C SER A 327 -7.85 18.99 -10.72
N ALA A 328 -7.18 17.90 -11.09
CA ALA A 328 -5.74 17.82 -10.98
C ALA A 328 -5.08 18.41 -12.23
N PRO A 329 -3.82 18.85 -12.15
CA PRO A 329 -3.04 19.21 -13.33
C PRO A 329 -3.03 18.08 -14.36
N GLU A 330 -3.05 18.42 -15.64
CA GLU A 330 -3.01 17.45 -16.74
C GLU A 330 -1.74 16.58 -16.68
N TYR A 331 -0.68 17.15 -16.16
CA TYR A 331 0.56 16.45 -15.85
C TYR A 331 1.14 16.96 -14.53
N THR A 332 1.83 16.07 -13.80
CA THR A 332 2.53 16.39 -12.55
C THR A 332 3.94 15.78 -12.61
N SER A 333 4.95 16.56 -12.25
CA SER A 333 6.29 16.01 -12.05
C SER A 333 6.30 15.11 -10.82
N ILE A 334 6.82 13.90 -10.97
CA ILE A 334 6.98 12.93 -9.88
C ILE A 334 8.44 12.67 -9.53
N SER A 335 9.38 13.15 -10.34
CA SER A 335 10.81 13.07 -10.06
C SER A 335 11.55 14.22 -10.69
N ASP A 336 12.37 14.89 -9.89
CA ASP A 336 13.18 16.01 -10.27
C ASP A 336 14.67 15.70 -10.05
N LEU A 337 15.53 16.10 -10.99
CA LEU A 337 16.97 16.13 -10.78
C LEU A 337 17.35 17.48 -10.17
N ASN A 338 17.76 17.45 -8.92
CA ASN A 338 18.28 18.63 -8.23
C ASN A 338 19.79 18.76 -8.46
N GLY A 339 20.23 19.92 -8.92
CA GLY A 339 21.62 20.34 -8.80
C GLY A 339 22.60 19.81 -9.85
N ALA A 340 22.16 19.17 -10.92
CA ALA A 340 23.03 18.71 -12.00
C ALA A 340 23.24 19.72 -13.12
N GLY A 341 22.80 20.96 -12.97
CA GLY A 341 22.87 21.98 -14.03
C GLY A 341 23.71 23.19 -13.65
N PHE A 342 24.36 23.79 -14.63
CA PHE A 342 25.19 24.99 -14.54
C PHE A 342 24.47 26.24 -13.98
N HIS A 343 23.15 26.17 -13.79
CA HIS A 343 22.30 27.26 -13.33
C HIS A 343 21.30 26.89 -12.22
N GLY A 344 21.47 25.75 -11.51
CA GLY A 344 20.61 25.41 -10.38
C GLY A 344 19.11 25.23 -10.73
N GLY A 345 18.81 24.87 -11.96
CA GLY A 345 17.42 24.63 -12.42
C GLY A 345 16.94 23.25 -12.01
N TYR A 346 15.65 23.16 -11.62
CA TYR A 346 14.97 21.90 -11.45
C TYR A 346 14.69 21.30 -12.84
N ASN A 347 15.28 20.16 -13.15
CA ASN A 347 14.94 19.41 -14.35
C ASN A 347 13.96 18.32 -13.97
N HIS A 348 12.71 18.46 -14.39
CA HIS A 348 11.70 17.42 -14.27
C HIS A 348 12.04 16.28 -15.25
N ILE A 349 12.20 15.06 -14.74
CA ILE A 349 12.57 13.90 -15.58
C ILE A 349 11.47 12.86 -15.71
N VAL A 350 10.54 12.81 -14.78
CA VAL A 350 9.40 11.90 -14.85
C VAL A 350 8.12 12.67 -14.60
N TYR A 351 7.17 12.48 -15.51
CA TYR A 351 5.85 13.10 -15.43
C TYR A 351 4.77 12.02 -15.32
N GLN A 352 3.80 12.28 -14.49
CA GLN A 352 2.54 11.56 -14.48
C GLN A 352 1.54 12.32 -15.33
N MET A 353 1.01 11.69 -16.39
CA MET A 353 0.07 12.31 -17.33
C MET A 353 -1.18 11.45 -17.51
N ILE A 354 -2.34 12.10 -17.58
CA ILE A 354 -3.60 11.42 -17.86
C ILE A 354 -3.54 10.80 -19.27
N GLY A 355 -3.90 9.52 -19.37
CA GLY A 355 -3.92 8.78 -20.63
C GLY A 355 -2.59 8.15 -21.05
N GLN A 356 -1.51 8.39 -20.30
CA GLN A 356 -0.19 7.81 -20.53
C GLN A 356 0.12 6.71 -19.50
N PRO A 357 1.12 5.85 -19.81
CA PRO A 357 1.62 4.85 -18.86
C PRO A 357 2.16 5.49 -17.58
#